data_bd86c96df719999ebbd9e123526cca8f
#
_entry.id   bd86c96df719999ebbd9e123526cca8f
#
_cell.length_a   1.000
_cell.length_b   1.000
_cell.length_c   1.000
_cell.angle_alpha   90.00
_cell.angle_beta   90.00
_cell.angle_gamma   90.00
#
_symmetry.space_group_name_H-M   'P 1'
#
loop_
_entity.id
_entity.type
_entity.pdbx_description
1 polymer ?
#
loop_
_entity_poly.entity_id
_entity_poly.type
_entity_poly.pdbx_seq_one_letter_code
_entity_poly.pdbx_strand_id
1 'polypeptide(L)'
;DYDRKLDIQKYFGFVYCITNTKTKKAYIGCKQYWTYRKGKKKKESNWKVYAGSSKHLKEDIDKFGKDTFKFKILGQFKNKRSLKYYECYHQVIRHVLTAKLEGTDEPAYYNNWIGGKFYRPVQDFNEDE
;
A
#
# COMPACT_ATOMS: atom_id res chain seq x y z
N ASP A 1 13.64 -3.35 1.60
CA ASP A 1 14.18 -3.46 2.93
C ASP A 1 13.13 -3.19 4.00
N TYR A 2 13.12 -4.00 5.04
CA TYR A 2 12.06 -3.92 6.04
C TYR A 2 12.58 -3.28 7.31
N ASP A 3 11.83 -2.33 7.86
CA ASP A 3 12.23 -1.59 9.04
C ASP A 3 11.61 -2.11 10.34
N ARG A 4 10.94 -3.26 10.30
CA ARG A 4 10.40 -3.91 11.49
C ARG A 4 10.36 -5.41 11.28
N LYS A 5 10.33 -6.13 12.39
CA LYS A 5 10.29 -7.57 12.36
C LYS A 5 8.94 -8.06 11.85
N LEU A 6 8.96 -8.92 10.86
CA LEU A 6 7.76 -9.49 10.27
C LEU A 6 7.45 -10.84 10.90
N ASP A 7 6.18 -11.11 11.13
CA ASP A 7 5.74 -12.38 11.70
C ASP A 7 4.62 -12.96 10.84
N ILE A 8 5.01 -13.80 9.88
CA ILE A 8 4.07 -14.34 8.90
C ILE A 8 3.14 -15.39 9.49
N GLN A 9 3.44 -15.89 10.68
CA GLN A 9 2.57 -16.85 11.35
C GLN A 9 1.49 -16.16 12.17
N LYS A 10 1.82 -14.98 12.70
CA LYS A 10 0.90 -14.24 13.56
C LYS A 10 -0.04 -13.35 12.76
N TYR A 11 0.44 -12.79 11.66
CA TYR A 11 -0.30 -11.78 10.90
C TYR A 11 -0.78 -12.30 9.56
N PHE A 12 -1.90 -11.77 9.11
CA PHE A 12 -2.48 -12.09 7.81
C PHE A 12 -1.72 -11.42 6.67
N GLY A 13 -1.29 -10.17 6.89
CA GLY A 13 -0.60 -9.40 5.86
C GLY A 13 -0.14 -8.05 6.38
N PHE A 14 0.32 -7.22 5.46
CA PHE A 14 0.92 -5.93 5.82
C PHE A 14 0.56 -4.85 4.80
N VAL A 15 0.58 -3.60 5.29
CA VAL A 15 0.48 -2.40 4.44
C VAL A 15 1.88 -1.85 4.30
N TYR A 16 2.25 -1.42 3.10
CA TYR A 16 3.60 -0.98 2.81
C TYR A 16 3.62 0.30 1.99
N CYS A 17 4.78 0.95 2.01
CA CYS A 17 5.05 2.11 1.18
C CYS A 17 6.35 1.84 0.41
N ILE A 18 6.30 1.98 -0.91
CA ILE A 18 7.48 1.90 -1.76
C ILE A 18 7.77 3.29 -2.27
N THR A 19 8.99 3.79 -2.08
CA THR A 19 9.38 5.13 -2.49
C THR A 19 10.52 5.09 -3.48
N ASN A 20 10.34 5.79 -4.60
CA ASN A 20 11.41 6.04 -5.56
C ASN A 20 12.27 7.16 -4.98
N THR A 21 13.48 6.84 -4.54
CA THR A 21 14.31 7.83 -3.85
C THR A 21 14.80 8.94 -4.77
N LYS A 22 14.80 8.74 -6.08
CA LYS A 22 15.19 9.78 -7.03
C LYS A 22 14.07 10.78 -7.29
N THR A 23 12.87 10.30 -7.55
CA THR A 23 11.76 11.19 -7.89
C THR A 23 10.93 11.59 -6.67
N LYS A 24 11.05 10.85 -5.57
CA LYS A 24 10.25 11.00 -4.35
C LYS A 24 8.83 10.47 -4.51
N LYS A 25 8.49 9.90 -5.65
CA LYS A 25 7.18 9.35 -5.92
C LYS A 25 7.01 8.02 -5.17
N ALA A 26 5.84 7.77 -4.61
CA ALA A 26 5.63 6.61 -3.75
C ALA A 26 4.39 5.83 -4.13
N TYR A 27 4.24 4.66 -3.54
CA TYR A 27 3.09 3.79 -3.74
C TYR A 27 2.70 3.17 -2.40
N ILE A 28 1.42 3.21 -2.05
CA ILE A 28 0.88 2.58 -0.85
C ILE A 28 0.05 1.39 -1.26
N GLY A 29 0.36 0.22 -0.74
CA GLY A 29 -0.39 -0.98 -1.05
C GLY A 29 -0.41 -1.95 0.12
N CYS A 30 -1.02 -3.10 -0.09
CA CYS A 30 -1.01 -4.16 0.90
C CYS A 30 -0.72 -5.50 0.24
N LYS A 31 -0.31 -6.46 1.06
CA LYS A 31 -0.05 -7.81 0.60
C LYS A 31 -0.30 -8.78 1.74
N GLN A 32 -0.93 -9.89 1.43
CA GLN A 32 -1.08 -10.95 2.42
C GLN A 32 0.09 -11.90 2.35
N TYR A 33 0.42 -12.51 3.50
CA TYR A 33 1.56 -13.42 3.58
C TYR A 33 1.27 -14.79 2.96
N TRP A 34 -0.01 -15.20 3.00
CA TRP A 34 -0.41 -16.53 2.56
C TRP A 34 -1.49 -16.44 1.50
N THR A 35 -1.53 -17.44 0.62
CA THR A 35 -2.68 -17.58 -0.26
C THR A 35 -3.71 -18.44 0.44
N TYR A 36 -4.99 -18.18 0.17
CA TYR A 36 -6.10 -18.88 0.81
C TYR A 36 -7.01 -19.49 -0.23
N ARG A 37 -7.60 -20.62 0.12
CA ARG A 37 -8.61 -21.26 -0.70
C ARG A 37 -9.65 -21.80 0.24
N LYS A 38 -10.93 -21.40 0.05
CA LYS A 38 -12.04 -21.81 0.90
C LYS A 38 -11.76 -21.53 2.38
N GLY A 39 -11.11 -20.39 2.65
CA GLY A 39 -10.82 -19.97 4.01
C GLY A 39 -9.63 -20.62 4.67
N LYS A 40 -8.92 -21.49 3.96
CA LYS A 40 -7.77 -22.21 4.53
C LYS A 40 -6.47 -21.78 3.87
N LYS A 41 -5.41 -21.69 4.66
CA LYS A 41 -4.08 -21.38 4.15
C LYS A 41 -3.65 -22.44 3.15
N LYS A 42 -3.10 -22.02 2.02
CA LYS A 42 -2.58 -22.94 1.01
C LYS A 42 -1.08 -22.92 0.94
N LYS A 43 -0.50 -21.75 0.67
CA LYS A 43 0.95 -21.62 0.58
C LYS A 43 1.34 -20.18 0.82
N GLU A 44 2.61 -19.96 1.09
CA GLU A 44 3.14 -18.62 1.26
C GLU A 44 3.00 -17.86 -0.06
N SER A 45 2.56 -16.61 0.00
CA SER A 45 2.41 -15.78 -1.19
C SER A 45 3.77 -15.29 -1.68
N ASN A 46 3.77 -14.53 -2.77
CA ASN A 46 5.02 -13.97 -3.31
C ASN A 46 5.37 -12.63 -2.66
N TRP A 47 5.01 -12.44 -1.38
CA TRP A 47 5.18 -11.16 -0.71
C TRP A 47 6.63 -10.65 -0.69
N LYS A 48 7.61 -11.57 -0.67
CA LYS A 48 9.02 -11.18 -0.61
C LYS A 48 9.52 -10.48 -1.87
N VAL A 49 8.87 -10.78 -3.01
CA VAL A 49 9.29 -10.20 -4.30
C VAL A 49 8.21 -9.32 -4.90
N TYR A 50 7.12 -9.13 -4.19
CA TYR A 50 5.99 -8.36 -4.71
C TYR A 50 6.30 -6.86 -4.66
N ALA A 51 6.02 -6.16 -5.75
CA ALA A 51 6.28 -4.73 -5.87
C ALA A 51 5.00 -3.95 -6.18
N GLY A 52 3.84 -4.53 -5.85
CA GLY A 52 2.56 -3.89 -6.11
C GLY A 52 2.00 -4.21 -7.48
N SER A 53 0.80 -3.73 -7.73
CA SER A 53 0.09 -3.99 -8.98
C SER A 53 0.11 -2.80 -9.94
N SER A 54 0.76 -1.70 -9.57
CA SER A 54 0.81 -0.51 -10.40
C SER A 54 1.73 -0.71 -11.59
N LYS A 55 1.19 -0.47 -12.78
CA LYS A 55 1.98 -0.56 -14.01
C LYS A 55 3.08 0.50 -14.03
N HIS A 56 2.75 1.72 -13.62
CA HIS A 56 3.74 2.80 -13.60
C HIS A 56 4.86 2.56 -12.62
N LEU A 57 4.54 1.98 -11.47
CA LEU A 57 5.57 1.62 -10.50
C LEU A 57 6.52 0.57 -11.08
N LYS A 58 5.97 -0.45 -11.73
CA LYS A 58 6.80 -1.50 -12.34
C LYS A 58 7.69 -0.95 -13.43
N GLU A 59 7.16 -0.05 -14.25
CA GLU A 59 7.95 0.60 -15.31
C GLU A 59 9.11 1.38 -14.72
N ASP A 60 8.88 2.10 -13.64
CA ASP A 60 9.94 2.88 -13.01
C ASP A 60 10.95 2.00 -12.28
N ILE A 61 10.52 0.87 -11.72
CA ILE A 61 11.48 -0.08 -11.14
C ILE A 61 12.41 -0.61 -12.21
N ASP A 62 11.87 -0.92 -13.39
CA ASP A 62 12.70 -1.38 -14.51
C ASP A 62 13.63 -0.28 -15.02
N LYS A 63 13.15 0.96 -15.03
CA LYS A 63 13.91 2.09 -15.55
C LYS A 63 15.02 2.53 -14.63
N PHE A 64 14.73 2.65 -13.34
CA PHE A 64 15.66 3.21 -12.35
C PHE A 64 16.46 2.15 -11.62
N GLY A 65 16.01 0.89 -11.64
CA GLY A 65 16.63 -0.18 -10.89
C GLY A 65 16.03 -0.34 -9.51
N LYS A 66 15.97 -1.56 -9.05
CA LYS A 66 15.34 -1.91 -7.78
C LYS A 66 16.00 -1.21 -6.59
N ASP A 67 17.31 -1.00 -6.67
CA ASP A 67 18.06 -0.37 -5.57
C ASP A 67 17.70 1.09 -5.35
N THR A 68 17.05 1.72 -6.32
CA THR A 68 16.59 3.11 -6.20
C THR A 68 15.35 3.22 -5.31
N PHE A 69 14.68 2.10 -5.06
CA PHE A 69 13.42 2.10 -4.33
C PHE A 69 13.60 1.63 -2.89
N LYS A 70 12.92 2.32 -1.99
CA LYS A 70 12.94 1.99 -0.57
C LYS A 70 11.58 1.41 -0.17
N PHE A 71 11.61 0.29 0.52
CA PHE A 71 10.41 -0.42 0.94
C PHE A 71 10.23 -0.28 2.45
N LYS A 72 9.08 0.20 2.87
CA LYS A 72 8.79 0.39 4.29
C LYS A 72 7.48 -0.28 4.66
N ILE A 73 7.48 -1.03 5.76
CA ILE A 73 6.25 -1.63 6.30
C ILE A 73 5.57 -0.61 7.20
N LEU A 74 4.31 -0.32 6.90
CA LEU A 74 3.53 0.63 7.69
C LEU A 74 2.79 -0.06 8.83
N GLY A 75 2.44 -1.33 8.67
CA GLY A 75 1.79 -2.09 9.73
C GLY A 75 1.47 -3.50 9.30
N GLN A 76 1.28 -4.39 10.27
CA GLN A 76 0.88 -5.77 10.04
C GLN A 76 -0.48 -5.99 10.68
N PHE A 77 -1.32 -6.79 10.05
CA PHE A 77 -2.72 -6.95 10.49
C PHE A 77 -3.12 -8.42 10.52
N LYS A 78 -3.98 -8.79 11.46
CA LYS A 78 -4.29 -10.19 11.75
C LYS A 78 -5.38 -10.79 10.85
N ASN A 79 -6.11 -9.97 10.11
CA ASN A 79 -7.18 -10.47 9.25
C ASN A 79 -7.36 -9.59 8.04
N LYS A 80 -8.09 -10.11 7.04
CA LYS A 80 -8.27 -9.43 5.77
C LYS A 80 -9.04 -8.12 5.92
N ARG A 81 -10.05 -8.10 6.78
CA ARG A 81 -10.87 -6.90 6.99
C ARG A 81 -10.02 -5.74 7.50
N SER A 82 -9.20 -6.00 8.53
CA SER A 82 -8.32 -4.98 9.08
C SER A 82 -7.27 -4.55 8.07
N LEU A 83 -6.68 -5.52 7.35
CA LEU A 83 -5.68 -5.21 6.33
C LEU A 83 -6.24 -4.25 5.29
N LYS A 84 -7.42 -4.54 4.76
CA LYS A 84 -8.02 -3.71 3.70
C LYS A 84 -8.44 -2.34 4.23
N TYR A 85 -8.95 -2.29 5.45
CA TYR A 85 -9.33 -1.02 6.07
C TYR A 85 -8.10 -0.11 6.24
N TYR A 86 -7.01 -0.67 6.76
CA TYR A 86 -5.83 0.14 7.02
C TYR A 86 -5.04 0.46 5.76
N GLU A 87 -5.14 -0.36 4.72
CA GLU A 87 -4.62 0.03 3.42
C GLU A 87 -5.34 1.31 2.95
N CYS A 88 -6.66 1.29 2.98
CA CYS A 88 -7.47 2.44 2.59
C CYS A 88 -7.16 3.66 3.48
N TYR A 89 -7.08 3.46 4.77
CA TYR A 89 -6.74 4.51 5.73
C TYR A 89 -5.42 5.20 5.37
N HIS A 90 -4.37 4.40 5.15
CA HIS A 90 -3.06 4.95 4.82
C HIS A 90 -3.05 5.68 3.48
N GLN A 91 -3.85 5.20 2.53
CA GLN A 91 -3.96 5.87 1.24
C GLN A 91 -4.71 7.20 1.36
N VAL A 92 -5.79 7.22 2.12
CA VAL A 92 -6.60 8.44 2.27
C VAL A 92 -5.86 9.52 3.05
N ILE A 93 -5.24 9.18 4.17
CA ILE A 93 -4.56 10.21 4.98
C ILE A 93 -3.36 10.81 4.26
N ARG A 94 -2.81 10.11 3.27
CA ARG A 94 -1.68 10.61 2.49
C ARG A 94 -2.12 11.26 1.19
N HIS A 95 -3.43 11.32 0.94
CA HIS A 95 -4.00 11.94 -0.26
C HIS A 95 -3.37 11.38 -1.53
N VAL A 96 -3.26 10.04 -1.61
CA VAL A 96 -2.51 9.40 -2.70
C VAL A 96 -3.04 9.72 -4.09
N LEU A 97 -4.33 10.06 -4.21
CA LEU A 97 -4.91 10.38 -5.52
C LEU A 97 -4.77 11.84 -5.92
N THR A 98 -4.42 12.72 -4.97
CA THR A 98 -4.40 14.16 -5.24
C THR A 98 -3.10 14.86 -4.89
N ALA A 99 -2.26 14.25 -4.05
CA ALA A 99 -1.01 14.88 -3.64
C ALA A 99 -0.08 15.05 -4.84
N LYS A 100 0.64 16.16 -4.84
CA LYS A 100 1.61 16.47 -5.90
C LYS A 100 3.01 16.52 -5.31
N LEU A 101 3.99 16.20 -6.15
CA LEU A 101 5.39 16.40 -5.77
C LEU A 101 5.63 17.89 -5.59
N GLU A 102 6.37 18.24 -4.55
CA GLU A 102 6.58 19.63 -4.18
C GLU A 102 7.08 20.46 -5.36
N GLY A 103 6.39 21.56 -5.59
CA GLY A 103 6.77 22.51 -6.64
C GLY A 103 6.40 22.06 -8.06
N THR A 104 5.60 21.00 -8.20
CA THR A 104 5.22 20.48 -9.51
C THR A 104 3.76 20.15 -9.58
N ASP A 105 3.27 19.85 -10.79
CA ASP A 105 1.93 19.28 -11.00
C ASP A 105 1.96 17.76 -11.11
N GLU A 106 3.12 17.14 -10.91
CA GLU A 106 3.27 15.71 -11.00
C GLU A 106 2.65 15.00 -9.80
N PRO A 107 1.90 13.91 -9.99
CA PRO A 107 1.38 13.16 -8.86
C PRO A 107 2.49 12.68 -7.95
N ALA A 108 2.26 12.76 -6.65
CA ALA A 108 3.24 12.30 -5.67
C ALA A 108 3.22 10.79 -5.46
N TYR A 109 2.19 10.12 -5.98
CA TYR A 109 2.02 8.67 -5.80
C TYR A 109 1.74 7.97 -7.10
N TYR A 110 2.16 6.72 -7.18
CA TYR A 110 1.85 5.85 -8.31
C TYR A 110 0.42 5.33 -8.25
N ASN A 111 -0.26 5.48 -7.11
CA ASN A 111 -1.62 5.02 -6.93
C ASN A 111 -2.57 5.78 -7.85
N ASN A 112 -3.42 5.05 -8.60
CA ASN A 112 -4.42 5.64 -9.49
C ASN A 112 -5.83 5.52 -8.96
N TRP A 113 -6.05 4.67 -7.96
CA TRP A 113 -7.37 4.46 -7.39
C TRP A 113 -7.23 3.89 -5.98
N ILE A 114 -8.31 4.01 -5.22
CA ILE A 114 -8.40 3.44 -3.88
C ILE A 114 -9.58 2.49 -3.88
N GLY A 115 -9.33 1.22 -3.53
CA GLY A 115 -10.38 0.23 -3.46
C GLY A 115 -11.14 0.32 -2.14
N GLY A 116 -12.40 -0.12 -2.15
CA GLY A 116 -13.19 -0.17 -0.94
C GLY A 116 -14.65 0.14 -1.21
N LYS A 117 -15.47 -0.11 -0.22
CA LYS A 117 -16.89 0.24 -0.25
C LYS A 117 -17.12 1.32 0.78
N PHE A 118 -17.84 2.35 0.37
CA PHE A 118 -18.17 3.45 1.26
C PHE A 118 -19.68 3.55 1.33
N TYR A 119 -20.19 3.72 2.55
CA TYR A 119 -21.62 3.78 2.78
C TYR A 119 -21.98 5.15 3.28
N ARG A 120 -23.25 5.53 3.11
CA ARG A 120 -23.72 6.80 3.62
C ARG A 120 -23.48 6.89 5.11
N PRO A 121 -22.93 7.99 5.61
CA PRO A 121 -22.76 8.17 7.05
C PRO A 121 -24.10 8.08 7.78
N VAL A 122 -24.06 7.57 8.99
CA VAL A 122 -25.25 7.43 9.80
C VAL A 122 -25.81 8.78 10.21
N GLN A 123 -24.95 9.77 10.35
CA GLN A 123 -25.36 11.12 10.71
C GLN A 123 -24.57 12.11 9.88
N ASP A 124 -25.08 13.32 9.79
CA ASP A 124 -24.39 14.35 9.03
C ASP A 124 -23.11 14.74 9.73
N PHE A 125 -22.09 14.99 8.96
CA PHE A 125 -20.88 15.54 9.48
C PHE A 125 -20.68 16.89 8.89
N ASN A 126 -20.18 17.79 9.72
CA ASN A 126 -19.62 19.01 9.20
C ASN A 126 -18.13 18.88 9.38
N GLU A 127 -17.44 18.84 8.28
CA GLU A 127 -16.01 18.75 8.34
C GLU A 127 -15.45 20.15 8.44
N ASP A 128 -14.87 20.47 9.55
CA ASP A 128 -14.24 21.77 9.71
C ASP A 128 -12.90 21.76 9.07
N GLU A 129 -12.59 22.72 8.37
CA GLU A 129 -11.37 22.83 7.63
C GLU A 129 -10.18 23.15 8.44
#